data_c1845ca8cfee64c4b91dd16b47d94110
#
_entry.id   c1845ca8cfee64c4b91dd16b47d94110
#
_cell.length_a   1.000
_cell.length_b   1.000
_cell.length_c   1.000
_cell.angle_alpha   90.00
_cell.angle_beta   90.00
_cell.angle_gamma   90.00
#
_symmetry.space_group_name_H-M   'P 1'
#
loop_
_entity.id
_entity.type
_entity.pdbx_description
1 polymer ?
#
loop_
_entity_poly.entity_id
_entity_poly.type
_entity_poly.pdbx_seq_one_letter_code
_entity_poly.pdbx_strand_id
1 'polypeptide(L)'
;RFMVGRDVILKMNKKPAEFGDTLLKVTDLTYENKEGRKLLDHVSFSLKKGQILGIAGVEGNGQNELAEAIFGFYSGVKGSILFDGKEILGKSIRAIRDDGISYIPEDRIKTGAAGNISLWGNMIADIIDSPLLKKHGLLNYKNIHERADKLISDFGVLCQNDDQPIGMLSGGNMQKVVVAREFSSDPKLLIANQPTRGIDVGANEFIWKKIIEQRDAGKGVILISADLNEIMELSDSILVMCGGQAAAYFEDAKKVDEFELGNYMLGLKHQEVSES
;
A
#
# COMPACT_ATOMS: atom_id res chain seq x y z
N ARG A 1 -8.43 25.23 11.76
CA ARG A 1 -9.85 25.38 12.21
C ARG A 1 -10.80 25.91 11.12
N PHE A 2 -10.37 26.87 10.29
CA PHE A 2 -11.29 27.62 9.41
C PHE A 2 -11.73 26.91 8.10
N MET A 3 -11.08 25.80 7.68
CA MET A 3 -11.46 25.08 6.46
C MET A 3 -12.04 23.69 6.66
N VAL A 4 -11.87 23.05 7.83
CA VAL A 4 -12.29 21.65 8.06
C VAL A 4 -13.32 21.51 9.19
N GLY A 5 -13.64 22.57 9.93
CA GLY A 5 -14.69 22.59 10.96
C GLY A 5 -14.42 21.76 12.23
N ARG A 6 -13.28 21.05 12.32
CA ARG A 6 -12.84 20.28 13.50
C ARG A 6 -11.33 20.38 13.68
N ASP A 7 -10.85 20.07 14.88
CA ASP A 7 -9.41 19.95 15.12
C ASP A 7 -8.85 18.78 14.31
N VAL A 8 -7.77 19.05 13.56
CA VAL A 8 -7.05 18.02 12.81
C VAL A 8 -6.18 17.24 13.78
N ILE A 9 -6.37 15.94 13.86
CA ILE A 9 -5.54 15.06 14.68
C ILE A 9 -4.28 14.73 13.89
N LEU A 10 -3.20 15.48 14.12
CA LEU A 10 -1.89 15.26 13.53
C LEU A 10 -1.10 14.11 14.18
N LYS A 11 -1.57 13.59 15.32
CA LYS A 11 -0.93 12.48 16.05
C LYS A 11 -1.90 11.32 16.18
N MET A 12 -1.50 10.16 15.67
CA MET A 12 -2.28 8.93 15.81
C MET A 12 -1.88 8.18 17.08
N ASN A 13 -2.88 7.75 17.84
CA ASN A 13 -2.65 6.95 19.04
C ASN A 13 -2.52 5.47 18.62
N LYS A 14 -1.28 5.02 18.29
CA LYS A 14 -0.98 3.61 17.99
C LYS A 14 -0.75 2.83 19.28
N LYS A 15 -1.30 1.63 19.36
CA LYS A 15 -0.91 0.65 20.39
C LYS A 15 0.58 0.27 20.21
N PRO A 16 1.26 -0.18 21.29
CA PRO A 16 2.56 -0.82 21.14
C PRO A 16 2.48 -1.93 20.09
N ALA A 17 3.50 -2.04 19.23
CA ALA A 17 3.54 -3.07 18.21
C ALA A 17 3.83 -4.43 18.83
N GLU A 18 3.06 -5.44 18.45
CA GLU A 18 3.32 -6.85 18.76
C GLU A 18 3.69 -7.54 17.45
N PHE A 19 4.99 -7.72 17.21
CA PHE A 19 5.47 -8.31 15.97
C PHE A 19 5.42 -9.84 16.06
N GLY A 20 4.84 -10.45 15.01
CA GLY A 20 4.88 -11.89 14.79
C GLY A 20 6.11 -12.32 13.98
N ASP A 21 5.97 -13.49 13.34
CA ASP A 21 6.98 -14.04 12.43
C ASP A 21 7.20 -13.16 11.20
N THR A 22 8.33 -13.37 10.52
CA THR A 22 8.61 -12.72 9.22
C THR A 22 7.54 -13.09 8.21
N LEU A 23 6.85 -12.07 7.69
CA LEU A 23 5.79 -12.20 6.67
C LEU A 23 6.35 -12.07 5.26
N LEU A 24 7.21 -11.06 5.05
CA LEU A 24 7.87 -10.82 3.77
C LEU A 24 9.38 -10.72 3.99
N LYS A 25 10.15 -11.42 3.14
CA LYS A 25 11.59 -11.27 3.08
C LYS A 25 11.99 -11.00 1.64
N VAL A 26 12.61 -9.88 1.41
CA VAL A 26 13.18 -9.46 0.11
C VAL A 26 14.69 -9.57 0.21
N THR A 27 15.32 -10.26 -0.73
CA THR A 27 16.76 -10.49 -0.74
C THR A 27 17.33 -10.16 -2.11
N ASP A 28 18.29 -9.25 -2.13
CA ASP A 28 19.10 -8.89 -3.30
C ASP A 28 18.27 -8.49 -4.53
N LEU A 29 17.18 -7.76 -4.30
CA LEU A 29 16.23 -7.41 -5.34
C LEU A 29 16.84 -6.37 -6.28
N THR A 30 16.97 -6.75 -7.56
CA THR A 30 17.58 -5.91 -8.60
C THR A 30 16.66 -5.87 -9.81
N TYR A 31 16.43 -4.66 -10.32
CA TYR A 31 15.64 -4.45 -11.54
C TYR A 31 16.27 -3.38 -12.42
N GLU A 32 16.46 -3.74 -13.69
CA GLU A 32 16.95 -2.87 -14.75
C GLU A 32 15.86 -2.68 -15.81
N ASN A 33 15.58 -1.45 -16.17
CA ASN A 33 14.59 -1.17 -17.20
C ASN A 33 15.13 -1.44 -18.61
N LYS A 34 14.27 -1.33 -19.63
CA LYS A 34 14.64 -1.60 -21.04
C LYS A 34 15.72 -0.66 -21.59
N GLU A 35 15.97 0.45 -20.91
CA GLU A 35 16.96 1.46 -21.27
C GLU A 35 18.32 1.22 -20.60
N GLY A 36 18.46 0.13 -19.82
CA GLY A 36 19.68 -0.23 -19.10
C GLY A 36 19.88 0.55 -17.79
N ARG A 37 18.87 1.28 -17.30
CA ARG A 37 18.94 1.97 -16.02
C ARG A 37 18.51 1.03 -14.90
N LYS A 38 19.35 0.87 -13.89
CA LYS A 38 19.00 0.19 -12.66
C LYS A 38 18.02 1.05 -11.86
N LEU A 39 16.82 0.55 -11.65
CA LEU A 39 15.77 1.19 -10.84
C LEU A 39 15.73 0.61 -9.44
N LEU A 40 16.15 -0.66 -9.29
CA LEU A 40 16.43 -1.31 -8.00
C LEU A 40 17.81 -1.95 -8.10
N ASP A 41 18.62 -1.78 -7.06
CA ASP A 41 20.01 -2.22 -7.03
C ASP A 41 20.33 -2.86 -5.66
N HIS A 42 20.25 -4.20 -5.61
CA HIS A 42 20.55 -5.03 -4.43
C HIS A 42 19.75 -4.68 -3.16
N VAL A 43 18.44 -4.41 -3.30
CA VAL A 43 17.57 -4.06 -2.16
C VAL A 43 17.24 -5.30 -1.35
N SER A 44 17.51 -5.26 -0.05
CA SER A 44 17.20 -6.33 0.90
C SER A 44 16.55 -5.76 2.15
N PHE A 45 15.47 -6.39 2.62
CA PHE A 45 14.79 -6.07 3.88
C PHE A 45 13.82 -7.18 4.28
N SER A 46 13.31 -7.11 5.51
CA SER A 46 12.23 -7.98 5.98
C SER A 46 11.09 -7.18 6.62
N LEU A 47 9.89 -7.76 6.60
CA LEU A 47 8.69 -7.24 7.24
C LEU A 47 8.05 -8.34 8.07
N LYS A 48 7.66 -8.02 9.30
CA LYS A 48 7.00 -8.95 10.24
C LYS A 48 5.48 -8.79 10.18
N LYS A 49 4.75 -9.81 10.62
CA LYS A 49 3.31 -9.71 10.91
C LYS A 49 3.09 -8.65 11.99
N GLY A 50 2.05 -7.84 11.87
CA GLY A 50 1.75 -6.76 12.81
C GLY A 50 2.69 -5.56 12.74
N GLN A 51 3.41 -5.37 11.63
CA GLN A 51 4.38 -4.28 11.43
C GLN A 51 3.95 -3.38 10.27
N ILE A 52 4.13 -2.07 10.43
CA ILE A 52 4.13 -1.10 9.33
C ILE A 52 5.58 -0.73 9.03
N LEU A 53 6.07 -1.12 7.86
CA LEU A 53 7.34 -0.67 7.31
C LEU A 53 7.11 0.56 6.43
N GLY A 54 7.55 1.72 6.86
CA GLY A 54 7.58 2.92 6.05
C GLY A 54 8.75 2.90 5.07
N ILE A 55 8.51 3.24 3.83
CA ILE A 55 9.56 3.41 2.83
C ILE A 55 9.64 4.88 2.48
N ALA A 56 10.71 5.54 2.95
CA ALA A 56 10.99 6.95 2.69
C ALA A 56 11.99 7.10 1.54
N GLY A 57 11.94 8.23 0.85
CA GLY A 57 12.88 8.57 -0.21
C GLY A 57 12.37 9.73 -1.06
N VAL A 58 13.25 10.42 -1.77
CA VAL A 58 12.86 11.42 -2.76
C VAL A 58 12.21 10.73 -3.95
N GLU A 59 11.17 11.32 -4.53
CA GLU A 59 10.45 10.75 -5.69
C GLU A 59 11.43 10.33 -6.80
N GLY A 60 11.27 9.10 -7.32
CA GLY A 60 12.14 8.52 -8.34
C GLY A 60 13.37 7.79 -7.81
N ASN A 61 13.49 7.57 -6.50
CA ASN A 61 14.58 6.80 -5.89
C ASN A 61 14.30 5.28 -5.78
N GLY A 62 13.26 4.76 -6.46
CA GLY A 62 13.00 3.32 -6.55
C GLY A 62 11.87 2.81 -5.66
N GLN A 63 11.22 3.67 -4.86
CA GLN A 63 10.14 3.25 -3.95
C GLN A 63 8.95 2.65 -4.70
N ASN A 64 8.51 3.32 -5.78
CA ASN A 64 7.39 2.85 -6.60
C ASN A 64 7.76 1.54 -7.30
N GLU A 65 8.95 1.47 -7.87
CA GLU A 65 9.47 0.29 -8.53
C GLU A 65 9.60 -0.90 -7.58
N LEU A 66 9.95 -0.65 -6.31
CA LEU A 66 10.00 -1.69 -5.28
C LEU A 66 8.61 -2.26 -4.99
N ALA A 67 7.60 -1.41 -4.79
CA ALA A 67 6.22 -1.85 -4.59
C ALA A 67 5.69 -2.65 -5.79
N GLU A 68 5.92 -2.15 -6.99
CA GLU A 68 5.48 -2.77 -8.23
C GLU A 68 6.22 -4.08 -8.53
N ALA A 69 7.51 -4.18 -8.20
CA ALA A 69 8.28 -5.42 -8.32
C ALA A 69 7.76 -6.50 -7.37
N ILE A 70 7.47 -6.16 -6.11
CA ILE A 70 6.90 -7.09 -5.12
C ILE A 70 5.51 -7.55 -5.58
N PHE A 71 4.71 -6.67 -6.14
CA PHE A 71 3.36 -7.00 -6.62
C PHE A 71 3.33 -7.68 -8.01
N GLY A 72 4.49 -7.85 -8.67
CA GLY A 72 4.63 -8.61 -9.92
C GLY A 72 4.31 -7.83 -11.20
N PHE A 73 4.42 -6.48 -11.19
CA PHE A 73 4.25 -5.68 -12.40
C PHE A 73 5.42 -5.79 -13.38
N TYR A 74 6.61 -6.15 -12.88
CA TYR A 74 7.81 -6.22 -13.70
C TYR A 74 8.25 -7.65 -14.00
N SER A 75 8.65 -7.89 -15.24
CA SER A 75 9.38 -9.08 -15.65
C SER A 75 10.90 -8.79 -15.62
N GLY A 76 11.70 -9.80 -15.34
CA GLY A 76 13.17 -9.66 -15.35
C GLY A 76 13.76 -9.10 -14.05
N VAL A 77 12.96 -8.98 -12.99
CA VAL A 77 13.46 -8.72 -11.64
C VAL A 77 14.29 -9.91 -11.17
N LYS A 78 15.44 -9.64 -10.56
CA LYS A 78 16.38 -10.64 -9.99
C LYS A 78 16.36 -10.56 -8.48
N GLY A 79 16.79 -11.64 -7.81
CA GLY A 79 16.78 -11.76 -6.36
C GLY A 79 15.74 -12.78 -5.89
N SER A 80 15.21 -12.59 -4.68
CA SER A 80 14.19 -13.47 -4.08
C SER A 80 13.19 -12.65 -3.29
N ILE A 81 11.90 -13.02 -3.35
CA ILE A 81 10.82 -12.44 -2.56
C ILE A 81 10.05 -13.59 -1.90
N LEU A 82 10.34 -13.85 -0.62
CA LEU A 82 9.62 -14.84 0.15
C LEU A 82 8.45 -14.19 0.89
N PHE A 83 7.24 -14.66 0.62
CA PHE A 83 6.02 -14.26 1.31
C PHE A 83 5.43 -15.46 2.07
N ASP A 84 5.28 -15.32 3.39
CA ASP A 84 4.85 -16.41 4.29
C ASP A 84 5.67 -17.70 4.04
N GLY A 85 7.00 -17.52 3.83
CA GLY A 85 7.97 -18.59 3.55
C GLY A 85 7.96 -19.18 2.13
N LYS A 86 7.17 -18.64 1.21
CA LYS A 86 7.07 -19.12 -0.18
C LYS A 86 7.58 -18.09 -1.18
N GLU A 87 8.33 -18.54 -2.19
CA GLU A 87 8.79 -17.67 -3.26
C GLU A 87 7.62 -17.15 -4.11
N ILE A 88 7.55 -15.84 -4.29
CA ILE A 88 6.53 -15.18 -5.10
C ILE A 88 7.10 -14.43 -6.32
N LEU A 89 8.42 -14.25 -6.41
CA LEU A 89 9.03 -13.60 -7.55
C LEU A 89 8.69 -14.35 -8.85
N GLY A 90 8.24 -13.59 -9.86
CA GLY A 90 7.84 -14.14 -11.16
C GLY A 90 6.43 -14.75 -11.20
N LYS A 91 5.68 -14.76 -10.10
CA LYS A 91 4.25 -15.12 -10.13
C LYS A 91 3.44 -14.04 -10.84
N SER A 92 2.27 -14.44 -11.36
CA SER A 92 1.30 -13.47 -11.89
C SER A 92 0.67 -12.65 -10.76
N ILE A 93 0.24 -11.43 -11.07
CA ILE A 93 -0.48 -10.54 -10.13
C ILE A 93 -1.68 -11.26 -9.50
N ARG A 94 -2.41 -12.07 -10.27
CA ARG A 94 -3.53 -12.86 -9.76
C ARG A 94 -3.08 -13.84 -8.68
N ALA A 95 -2.00 -14.59 -8.92
CA ALA A 95 -1.47 -15.53 -7.94
C ALA A 95 -0.95 -14.84 -6.67
N ILE A 96 -0.33 -13.66 -6.81
CA ILE A 96 0.13 -12.83 -5.70
C ILE A 96 -1.05 -12.34 -4.85
N ARG A 97 -2.15 -11.91 -5.49
CA ARG A 97 -3.40 -11.55 -4.80
C ARG A 97 -4.03 -12.75 -4.08
N ASP A 98 -4.06 -13.90 -4.73
CA ASP A 98 -4.63 -15.15 -4.15
C ASP A 98 -3.78 -15.65 -2.96
N ASP A 99 -2.48 -15.35 -2.91
CA ASP A 99 -1.61 -15.60 -1.73
C ASP A 99 -1.94 -14.65 -0.54
N GLY A 100 -2.66 -13.54 -0.77
CA GLY A 100 -3.11 -12.59 0.26
C GLY A 100 -2.36 -11.27 0.28
N ILE A 101 -1.88 -10.78 -0.88
CA ILE A 101 -1.25 -9.46 -1.00
C ILE A 101 -2.19 -8.51 -1.74
N SER A 102 -2.47 -7.35 -1.13
CA SER A 102 -3.23 -6.26 -1.75
C SER A 102 -2.33 -5.05 -2.03
N TYR A 103 -2.70 -4.27 -3.05
CA TYR A 103 -1.90 -3.14 -3.51
C TYR A 103 -2.76 -1.92 -3.78
N ILE A 104 -2.49 -0.83 -3.05
CA ILE A 104 -3.02 0.51 -3.34
C ILE A 104 -1.96 1.22 -4.18
N PRO A 105 -2.23 1.50 -5.47
CA PRO A 105 -1.25 2.13 -6.36
C PRO A 105 -1.16 3.64 -6.13
N GLU A 106 0.00 4.22 -6.48
CA GLU A 106 0.23 5.66 -6.45
C GLU A 106 -0.75 6.43 -7.36
N ASP A 107 -0.92 5.96 -8.61
CA ASP A 107 -1.85 6.58 -9.56
C ASP A 107 -3.19 5.84 -9.54
N ARG A 108 -4.13 6.38 -8.74
CA ARG A 108 -5.49 5.83 -8.64
C ARG A 108 -6.29 5.88 -9.95
N ILE A 109 -5.95 6.81 -10.86
CA ILE A 109 -6.71 7.00 -12.11
C ILE A 109 -6.25 6.02 -13.18
N LYS A 110 -4.94 5.85 -13.33
CA LYS A 110 -4.38 4.98 -14.38
C LYS A 110 -4.35 3.52 -13.97
N THR A 111 -4.04 3.26 -12.69
CA THR A 111 -3.78 1.91 -12.19
C THR A 111 -4.81 1.45 -11.15
N GLY A 112 -5.31 2.39 -10.33
CA GLY A 112 -6.16 2.07 -9.19
C GLY A 112 -7.61 1.80 -9.53
N ALA A 113 -8.17 2.49 -10.55
CA ALA A 113 -9.59 2.45 -10.86
C ALA A 113 -9.87 2.50 -12.37
N ALA A 114 -10.96 1.86 -12.78
CA ALA A 114 -11.49 1.95 -14.15
C ALA A 114 -12.55 3.07 -14.21
N GLY A 115 -12.14 4.27 -14.65
CA GLY A 115 -12.92 5.50 -14.56
C GLY A 115 -14.35 5.43 -15.11
N ASN A 116 -14.57 4.69 -16.20
CA ASN A 116 -15.87 4.53 -16.84
C ASN A 116 -16.72 3.39 -16.28
N ILE A 117 -16.19 2.61 -15.33
CA ILE A 117 -16.89 1.49 -14.71
C ILE A 117 -17.56 1.96 -13.41
N SER A 118 -18.71 1.37 -13.10
CA SER A 118 -19.48 1.64 -11.88
C SER A 118 -18.65 1.44 -10.60
N LEU A 119 -19.11 2.00 -9.49
CA LEU A 119 -18.48 1.78 -8.19
C LEU A 119 -18.48 0.30 -7.85
N TRP A 120 -19.65 -0.38 -7.98
CA TRP A 120 -19.72 -1.82 -7.70
C TRP A 120 -18.76 -2.63 -8.57
N GLY A 121 -18.62 -2.28 -9.87
CA GLY A 121 -17.69 -2.95 -10.78
C GLY A 121 -16.22 -2.80 -10.35
N ASN A 122 -15.84 -1.59 -9.90
CA ASN A 122 -14.50 -1.34 -9.35
C ASN A 122 -14.27 -2.09 -8.02
N MET A 123 -15.30 -2.20 -7.15
CA MET A 123 -15.20 -2.82 -5.83
C MET A 123 -15.14 -4.35 -5.87
N ILE A 124 -15.48 -4.98 -7.00
CA ILE A 124 -15.42 -6.44 -7.15
C ILE A 124 -14.31 -6.91 -8.10
N ALA A 125 -13.56 -5.98 -8.69
CA ALA A 125 -12.60 -6.29 -9.76
C ALA A 125 -11.55 -7.33 -9.37
N ASP A 126 -11.13 -7.31 -8.10
CA ASP A 126 -10.16 -8.26 -7.53
C ASP A 126 -10.74 -9.64 -7.22
N ILE A 127 -12.05 -9.71 -6.98
CA ILE A 127 -12.76 -10.95 -6.57
C ILE A 127 -13.85 -11.41 -7.56
N ILE A 128 -13.83 -10.93 -8.81
CA ILE A 128 -14.89 -11.21 -9.79
C ILE A 128 -15.13 -12.71 -10.02
N ASP A 129 -14.10 -13.52 -9.81
CA ASP A 129 -14.19 -14.99 -9.93
C ASP A 129 -14.64 -15.69 -8.66
N SER A 130 -14.81 -14.95 -7.56
CA SER A 130 -15.22 -15.52 -6.28
C SER A 130 -16.59 -16.20 -6.36
N PRO A 131 -16.73 -17.40 -5.77
CA PRO A 131 -18.03 -18.06 -5.64
C PRO A 131 -19.07 -17.20 -4.88
N LEU A 132 -18.63 -16.29 -4.01
CA LEU A 132 -19.50 -15.37 -3.26
C LEU A 132 -20.29 -14.43 -4.17
N LEU A 133 -19.74 -14.09 -5.34
CA LEU A 133 -20.36 -13.22 -6.33
C LEU A 133 -21.14 -13.99 -7.40
N LYS A 134 -21.16 -15.32 -7.35
CA LYS A 134 -21.76 -16.17 -8.38
C LYS A 134 -22.95 -16.95 -7.85
N LYS A 135 -23.95 -17.13 -8.69
CA LYS A 135 -25.08 -18.03 -8.49
C LYS A 135 -25.30 -18.82 -9.77
N HIS A 136 -25.24 -20.15 -9.70
CA HIS A 136 -25.35 -21.03 -10.86
C HIS A 136 -24.38 -20.72 -12.02
N GLY A 137 -23.15 -20.26 -11.67
CA GLY A 137 -22.11 -19.89 -12.65
C GLY A 137 -22.24 -18.48 -13.25
N LEU A 138 -23.30 -17.74 -12.96
CA LEU A 138 -23.53 -16.36 -13.39
C LEU A 138 -23.30 -15.38 -12.22
N LEU A 139 -23.00 -14.13 -12.54
CA LEU A 139 -22.88 -13.08 -11.53
C LEU A 139 -24.21 -12.86 -10.81
N ASN A 140 -24.16 -12.83 -9.50
CA ASN A 140 -25.31 -12.51 -8.66
C ASN A 140 -25.31 -11.03 -8.33
N TYR A 141 -25.98 -10.25 -9.17
CA TYR A 141 -26.03 -8.79 -9.02
C TYR A 141 -26.58 -8.35 -7.66
N LYS A 142 -27.51 -9.08 -7.06
CA LYS A 142 -28.01 -8.76 -5.71
C LYS A 142 -26.88 -8.77 -4.69
N ASN A 143 -26.08 -9.84 -4.65
CA ASN A 143 -24.95 -9.92 -3.70
C ASN A 143 -23.88 -8.88 -4.00
N ILE A 144 -23.69 -8.54 -5.28
CA ILE A 144 -22.72 -7.53 -5.72
C ILE A 144 -23.13 -6.14 -5.21
N HIS A 145 -24.37 -5.73 -5.41
CA HIS A 145 -24.89 -4.44 -4.93
C HIS A 145 -24.91 -4.39 -3.40
N GLU A 146 -25.36 -5.43 -2.70
CA GLU A 146 -25.33 -5.49 -1.23
C GLU A 146 -23.91 -5.33 -0.68
N ARG A 147 -22.90 -5.94 -1.35
CA ARG A 147 -21.49 -5.74 -0.99
C ARG A 147 -21.02 -4.32 -1.27
N ALA A 148 -21.35 -3.76 -2.43
CA ALA A 148 -20.97 -2.40 -2.80
C ALA A 148 -21.57 -1.38 -1.83
N ASP A 149 -22.86 -1.47 -1.51
CA ASP A 149 -23.54 -0.59 -0.55
C ASP A 149 -22.88 -0.67 0.84
N LYS A 150 -22.54 -1.88 1.28
CA LYS A 150 -21.81 -2.07 2.53
C LYS A 150 -20.45 -1.37 2.51
N LEU A 151 -19.65 -1.54 1.45
CA LEU A 151 -18.34 -0.89 1.34
C LEU A 151 -18.46 0.64 1.23
N ILE A 152 -19.45 1.14 0.49
CA ILE A 152 -19.77 2.57 0.39
C ILE A 152 -20.03 3.14 1.79
N SER A 153 -20.85 2.44 2.57
CA SER A 153 -21.20 2.83 3.94
C SER A 153 -20.00 2.75 4.89
N ASP A 154 -19.28 1.61 4.91
CA ASP A 154 -18.17 1.33 5.83
C ASP A 154 -16.97 2.28 5.60
N PHE A 155 -16.78 2.74 4.37
CA PHE A 155 -15.69 3.65 3.97
C PHE A 155 -16.16 5.10 3.79
N GLY A 156 -17.44 5.37 4.01
CA GLY A 156 -17.99 6.72 3.92
C GLY A 156 -17.77 7.35 2.54
N VAL A 157 -17.99 6.59 1.46
CA VAL A 157 -17.89 7.08 0.10
C VAL A 157 -19.11 7.95 -0.22
N LEU A 158 -18.87 9.19 -0.63
CA LEU A 158 -19.94 10.08 -1.06
C LEU A 158 -20.21 9.89 -2.56
N CYS A 159 -21.34 9.28 -2.88
CA CYS A 159 -21.80 9.00 -4.25
C CYS A 159 -23.33 9.13 -4.34
N GLN A 160 -23.87 9.12 -5.55
CA GLN A 160 -25.33 9.11 -5.77
C GLN A 160 -25.90 7.68 -5.58
N ASN A 161 -25.24 6.70 -6.16
CA ASN A 161 -25.53 5.27 -6.05
C ASN A 161 -24.29 4.46 -6.48
N ASP A 162 -24.33 3.16 -6.35
CA ASP A 162 -23.20 2.27 -6.70
C ASP A 162 -23.07 1.99 -8.21
N ASP A 163 -24.09 2.33 -9.04
CA ASP A 163 -24.02 2.28 -10.50
C ASP A 163 -23.26 3.47 -11.11
N GLN A 164 -23.03 4.53 -10.30
CA GLN A 164 -22.31 5.70 -10.76
C GLN A 164 -20.88 5.33 -11.23
N PRO A 165 -20.42 5.83 -12.41
CA PRO A 165 -19.03 5.67 -12.82
C PRO A 165 -18.08 6.29 -11.80
N ILE A 166 -17.00 5.56 -11.43
CA ILE A 166 -16.07 6.02 -10.39
C ILE A 166 -15.35 7.33 -10.79
N GLY A 167 -15.16 7.57 -12.08
CA GLY A 167 -14.55 8.79 -12.60
C GLY A 167 -15.36 10.06 -12.33
N MET A 168 -16.64 9.95 -11.92
CA MET A 168 -17.48 11.08 -11.53
C MET A 168 -17.32 11.50 -10.07
N LEU A 169 -16.56 10.73 -9.29
CA LEU A 169 -16.27 11.03 -7.88
C LEU A 169 -15.16 12.08 -7.75
N SER A 170 -15.16 12.77 -6.61
CA SER A 170 -13.98 13.55 -6.20
C SER A 170 -12.79 12.60 -5.97
N GLY A 171 -11.56 13.14 -6.08
CA GLY A 171 -10.35 12.36 -5.87
C GLY A 171 -10.32 11.61 -4.53
N GLY A 172 -10.81 12.24 -3.45
CA GLY A 172 -10.89 11.62 -2.13
C GLY A 172 -11.90 10.46 -2.08
N ASN A 173 -13.07 10.60 -2.70
CA ASN A 173 -14.04 9.51 -2.74
C ASN A 173 -13.60 8.37 -3.66
N MET A 174 -12.94 8.67 -4.79
CA MET A 174 -12.33 7.65 -5.65
C MET A 174 -11.27 6.85 -4.87
N GLN A 175 -10.41 7.52 -4.10
CA GLN A 175 -9.41 6.87 -3.25
C GLN A 175 -10.05 5.96 -2.21
N LYS A 176 -11.15 6.39 -1.57
CA LYS A 176 -11.89 5.56 -0.63
C LYS A 176 -12.44 4.29 -1.27
N VAL A 177 -12.89 4.33 -2.54
CA VAL A 177 -13.34 3.13 -3.28
C VAL A 177 -12.16 2.17 -3.51
N VAL A 178 -11.00 2.68 -3.96
CA VAL A 178 -9.79 1.86 -4.14
C VAL A 178 -9.36 1.23 -2.82
N VAL A 179 -9.28 2.03 -1.77
CA VAL A 179 -8.94 1.55 -0.42
C VAL A 179 -9.95 0.50 0.07
N ALA A 180 -11.27 0.75 -0.10
CA ALA A 180 -12.32 -0.18 0.28
C ALA A 180 -12.16 -1.55 -0.40
N ARG A 181 -11.86 -1.57 -1.70
CA ARG A 181 -11.58 -2.79 -2.45
C ARG A 181 -10.40 -3.53 -1.85
N GLU A 182 -9.24 -2.89 -1.73
CA GLU A 182 -8.01 -3.53 -1.30
C GLU A 182 -8.07 -4.04 0.15
N PHE A 183 -8.79 -3.34 1.03
CA PHE A 183 -8.99 -3.79 2.41
C PHE A 183 -10.04 -4.90 2.54
N SER A 184 -11.04 -4.93 1.65
CA SER A 184 -12.14 -5.89 1.72
C SER A 184 -11.77 -7.31 1.29
N SER A 185 -10.61 -7.49 0.66
CA SER A 185 -10.04 -8.80 0.35
C SER A 185 -9.37 -9.47 1.56
N ASP A 186 -9.33 -8.79 2.71
CA ASP A 186 -8.72 -9.27 3.95
C ASP A 186 -7.26 -9.74 3.78
N PRO A 187 -6.37 -8.88 3.24
CA PRO A 187 -5.02 -9.26 2.90
C PRO A 187 -4.18 -9.58 4.14
N LYS A 188 -3.17 -10.46 3.98
CA LYS A 188 -2.12 -10.66 4.97
C LYS A 188 -1.05 -9.55 4.89
N LEU A 189 -0.80 -9.05 3.68
CA LEU A 189 0.11 -7.94 3.38
C LEU A 189 -0.61 -6.87 2.57
N LEU A 190 -0.59 -5.64 3.06
CA LEU A 190 -1.04 -4.47 2.32
C LEU A 190 0.17 -3.66 1.85
N ILE A 191 0.30 -3.44 0.56
CA ILE A 191 1.23 -2.47 -0.01
C ILE A 191 0.45 -1.19 -0.29
N ALA A 192 0.68 -0.15 0.49
CA ALA A 192 0.02 1.15 0.38
C ALA A 192 1.00 2.17 -0.22
N ASN A 193 0.91 2.39 -1.53
CA ASN A 193 1.75 3.34 -2.23
C ASN A 193 1.02 4.67 -2.41
N GLN A 194 1.49 5.71 -1.73
CA GLN A 194 0.90 7.06 -1.71
C GLN A 194 -0.60 7.07 -1.37
N PRO A 195 -1.05 6.36 -0.31
CA PRO A 195 -2.47 6.10 -0.07
C PRO A 195 -3.29 7.38 0.17
N THR A 196 -2.64 8.48 0.57
CA THR A 196 -3.28 9.75 0.91
C THR A 196 -2.97 10.87 -0.07
N ARG A 197 -2.28 10.59 -1.18
CA ARG A 197 -1.88 11.61 -2.16
C ARG A 197 -3.09 12.31 -2.78
N GLY A 198 -3.13 13.64 -2.62
CA GLY A 198 -4.14 14.50 -3.29
C GLY A 198 -5.58 14.28 -2.81
N ILE A 199 -5.75 13.96 -1.53
CA ILE A 199 -7.04 13.89 -0.86
C ILE A 199 -7.12 14.89 0.29
N ASP A 200 -8.31 15.12 0.82
CA ASP A 200 -8.51 16.06 1.92
C ASP A 200 -8.09 15.46 3.28
N VAL A 201 -7.88 16.34 4.26
CA VAL A 201 -7.39 15.96 5.59
C VAL A 201 -8.31 14.96 6.29
N GLY A 202 -9.62 15.07 6.11
CA GLY A 202 -10.57 14.13 6.74
C GLY A 202 -10.48 12.73 6.15
N ALA A 203 -10.23 12.63 4.85
CA ALA A 203 -10.00 11.34 4.19
C ALA A 203 -8.63 10.77 4.58
N ASN A 204 -7.59 11.61 4.78
CA ASN A 204 -6.28 11.17 5.28
C ASN A 204 -6.41 10.47 6.64
N GLU A 205 -7.03 11.15 7.62
CA GLU A 205 -7.23 10.58 8.97
C GLU A 205 -7.96 9.23 8.92
N PHE A 206 -8.97 9.12 8.05
CA PHE A 206 -9.71 7.88 7.87
C PHE A 206 -8.83 6.75 7.33
N ILE A 207 -8.02 7.02 6.30
CA ILE A 207 -7.12 6.02 5.69
C ILE A 207 -6.02 5.62 6.68
N TRP A 208 -5.42 6.57 7.39
CA TRP A 208 -4.44 6.31 8.44
C TRP A 208 -4.97 5.36 9.51
N LYS A 209 -6.19 5.63 9.99
CA LYS A 209 -6.86 4.75 10.95
C LYS A 209 -7.03 3.34 10.39
N LYS A 210 -7.45 3.22 9.13
CA LYS A 210 -7.62 1.92 8.48
C LYS A 210 -6.30 1.15 8.33
N ILE A 211 -5.21 1.83 8.00
CA ILE A 211 -3.86 1.24 7.94
C ILE A 211 -3.44 0.71 9.32
N ILE A 212 -3.64 1.51 10.40
CA ILE A 212 -3.33 1.08 11.76
C ILE A 212 -4.21 -0.11 12.17
N GLU A 213 -5.50 -0.13 11.81
CA GLU A 213 -6.40 -1.26 12.06
C GLU A 213 -5.89 -2.57 11.42
N GLN A 214 -5.31 -2.52 10.19
CA GLN A 214 -4.70 -3.68 9.55
C GLN A 214 -3.50 -4.19 10.35
N ARG A 215 -2.60 -3.30 10.72
CA ARG A 215 -1.42 -3.62 11.53
C ARG A 215 -1.84 -4.23 12.89
N ASP A 216 -2.79 -3.62 13.59
CA ASP A 216 -3.28 -4.08 14.90
C ASP A 216 -4.03 -5.43 14.80
N ALA A 217 -4.52 -5.79 13.62
CA ALA A 217 -5.06 -7.12 13.31
C ALA A 217 -3.97 -8.16 12.98
N GLY A 218 -2.69 -7.84 13.16
CA GLY A 218 -1.57 -8.74 12.94
C GLY A 218 -1.12 -8.86 11.48
N LYS A 219 -1.56 -7.96 10.60
CA LYS A 219 -1.18 -7.96 9.17
C LYS A 219 0.08 -7.13 8.96
N GLY A 220 0.84 -7.44 7.91
CA GLY A 220 1.97 -6.61 7.47
C GLY A 220 1.49 -5.46 6.59
N VAL A 221 2.14 -4.30 6.72
CA VAL A 221 1.91 -3.15 5.85
C VAL A 221 3.24 -2.59 5.34
N ILE A 222 3.37 -2.42 4.04
CA ILE A 222 4.38 -1.55 3.42
C ILE A 222 3.70 -0.23 3.11
N LEU A 223 4.20 0.85 3.69
CA LEU A 223 3.71 2.21 3.47
C LEU A 223 4.75 3.02 2.72
N ILE A 224 4.43 3.45 1.53
CA ILE A 224 5.25 4.37 0.74
C ILE A 224 4.55 5.71 0.72
N SER A 225 5.23 6.77 1.13
CA SER A 225 4.70 8.13 1.08
C SER A 225 5.80 9.17 0.82
N ALA A 226 5.45 10.20 0.05
CA ALA A 226 6.26 11.41 -0.08
C ALA A 226 6.07 12.36 1.12
N ASP A 227 5.03 12.16 1.92
CA ASP A 227 4.80 12.90 3.16
C ASP A 227 5.55 12.21 4.30
N LEU A 228 6.67 12.82 4.74
CA LEU A 228 7.46 12.30 5.85
C LEU A 228 6.66 12.24 7.16
N ASN A 229 5.71 13.14 7.36
CA ASN A 229 4.86 13.10 8.56
C ASN A 229 3.99 11.83 8.55
N GLU A 230 3.44 11.42 7.40
CA GLU A 230 2.71 10.15 7.26
C GLU A 230 3.62 8.95 7.59
N ILE A 231 4.85 8.95 7.05
CA ILE A 231 5.83 7.89 7.34
C ILE A 231 6.15 7.83 8.83
N MET A 232 6.48 8.94 9.46
CA MET A 232 6.89 9.00 10.87
C MET A 232 5.76 8.66 11.83
N GLU A 233 4.52 9.09 11.54
CA GLU A 233 3.37 8.85 12.41
C GLU A 233 2.84 7.40 12.33
N LEU A 234 2.89 6.79 11.14
CA LEU A 234 2.30 5.47 10.94
C LEU A 234 3.28 4.32 11.06
N SER A 235 4.55 4.52 10.70
CA SER A 235 5.51 3.41 10.62
C SER A 235 5.97 2.92 11.99
N ASP A 236 6.31 1.65 12.06
CA ASP A 236 6.99 1.05 13.21
C ASP A 236 8.50 1.00 12.95
N SER A 237 8.90 0.76 11.70
CA SER A 237 10.26 0.83 11.20
C SER A 237 10.30 1.57 9.86
N ILE A 238 11.47 2.10 9.48
CA ILE A 238 11.63 2.88 8.25
C ILE A 238 12.81 2.35 7.44
N LEU A 239 12.56 2.05 6.17
CA LEU A 239 13.56 1.83 5.13
C LEU A 239 13.71 3.12 4.32
N VAL A 240 14.91 3.62 4.17
CA VAL A 240 15.18 4.80 3.33
C VAL A 240 15.79 4.35 2.02
N MET A 241 15.21 4.79 0.91
CA MET A 241 15.71 4.52 -0.42
C MET A 241 16.38 5.75 -1.04
N CYS A 242 17.53 5.52 -1.67
CA CYS A 242 18.25 6.53 -2.45
C CYS A 242 18.91 5.86 -3.67
N GLY A 243 18.67 6.37 -4.87
CA GLY A 243 19.27 5.87 -6.09
C GLY A 243 19.00 4.40 -6.42
N GLY A 244 17.84 3.89 -6.02
CA GLY A 244 17.45 2.48 -6.22
C GLY A 244 18.02 1.52 -5.17
N GLN A 245 18.72 2.00 -4.16
CA GLN A 245 19.34 1.21 -3.09
C GLN A 245 18.70 1.50 -1.74
N ALA A 246 18.81 0.57 -0.80
CA ALA A 246 18.51 0.79 0.61
C ALA A 246 19.65 1.62 1.24
N ALA A 247 19.39 2.90 1.50
CA ALA A 247 20.37 3.82 2.08
C ALA A 247 20.48 3.73 3.60
N ALA A 248 19.39 3.36 4.29
CA ALA A 248 19.35 3.13 5.73
C ALA A 248 18.12 2.29 6.12
N TYR A 249 18.22 1.62 7.28
CA TYR A 249 17.10 0.95 7.92
C TYR A 249 17.04 1.32 9.41
N PHE A 250 15.89 1.77 9.88
CA PHE A 250 15.62 2.12 11.26
C PHE A 250 14.58 1.15 11.84
N GLU A 251 14.99 0.34 12.80
CA GLU A 251 14.10 -0.65 13.45
C GLU A 251 12.96 0.00 14.25
N ASP A 252 13.17 1.25 14.71
CA ASP A 252 12.19 2.01 15.49
C ASP A 252 12.06 3.41 14.90
N ALA A 253 10.94 3.64 14.20
CA ALA A 253 10.64 4.92 13.56
C ALA A 253 10.63 6.13 14.54
N LYS A 254 10.44 5.88 15.85
CA LYS A 254 10.43 6.95 16.86
C LYS A 254 11.81 7.45 17.24
N LYS A 255 12.88 6.74 16.85
CA LYS A 255 14.27 7.07 17.17
C LYS A 255 14.95 7.89 16.11
N VAL A 256 14.29 8.21 15.02
CA VAL A 256 14.83 9.01 13.92
C VAL A 256 13.97 10.27 13.74
N ASP A 257 14.58 11.37 13.44
CA ASP A 257 13.90 12.62 13.12
C ASP A 257 13.89 12.90 11.61
N GLU A 258 13.09 13.88 11.20
CA GLU A 258 12.92 14.27 9.79
C GLU A 258 14.23 14.74 9.15
N PHE A 259 15.09 15.45 9.90
CA PHE A 259 16.37 15.90 9.42
C PHE A 259 17.34 14.76 9.14
N GLU A 260 17.35 13.76 10.02
CA GLU A 260 18.17 12.58 9.85
C GLU A 260 17.70 11.75 8.65
N LEU A 261 16.39 11.50 8.51
CA LEU A 261 15.82 10.84 7.33
C LEU A 261 16.21 11.57 6.04
N GLY A 262 16.10 12.90 6.02
CA GLY A 262 16.47 13.76 4.89
C GLY A 262 17.92 13.55 4.44
N ASN A 263 18.86 13.39 5.37
CA ASN A 263 20.27 13.14 5.01
C ASN A 263 20.46 11.83 4.24
N TYR A 264 19.76 10.76 4.62
CA TYR A 264 19.82 9.47 3.91
C TYR A 264 19.06 9.53 2.58
N MET A 265 17.91 10.19 2.54
CA MET A 265 17.12 10.37 1.32
C MET A 265 17.85 11.13 0.22
N LEU A 266 18.73 12.07 0.61
CA LEU A 266 19.56 12.87 -0.28
C LEU A 266 20.92 12.22 -0.59
N GLY A 267 21.21 11.04 -0.03
CA GLY A 267 22.49 10.35 -0.21
C GLY A 267 23.68 11.04 0.48
N LEU A 268 23.43 11.94 1.44
CA LEU A 268 24.48 12.60 2.22
C LEU A 268 25.04 11.67 3.31
N LYS A 269 24.25 10.68 3.72
CA LYS A 269 24.65 9.59 4.60
C LYS A 269 24.26 8.24 4.00
N HIS A 270 25.00 7.21 4.34
CA HIS A 270 24.72 5.83 3.96
C HIS A 270 25.00 4.92 5.14
N GLN A 271 24.12 3.94 5.37
CA GLN A 271 24.28 2.89 6.36
C GLN A 271 24.40 1.57 5.61
N GLU A 272 25.32 0.69 6.03
CA GLU A 272 25.28 -0.68 5.52
C GLU A 272 24.03 -1.37 6.08
N VAL A 273 23.05 -1.58 5.20
CA VAL A 273 21.84 -2.33 5.53
C VAL A 273 22.17 -3.80 5.38
N SER A 274 22.58 -4.45 6.49
CA SER A 274 22.74 -5.90 6.52
C SER A 274 21.36 -6.57 6.59
N GLU A 275 21.27 -7.80 6.06
CA GLU A 275 20.08 -8.65 6.19
C GLU A 275 19.72 -8.82 7.68
N SER A 276 18.69 -8.10 8.14
CA SER A 276 18.13 -8.24 9.49
C SER A 276 16.81 -9.01 9.47
#